data_90218b8c2bc8056084725558a2f592bb
#
_entry.id   90218b8c2bc8056084725558a2f592bb
#
_cell.length_a   1.000
_cell.length_b   1.000
_cell.length_c   1.000
_cell.angle_alpha   90.00
_cell.angle_beta   90.00
_cell.angle_gamma   90.00
#
_symmetry.space_group_name_H-M   'P 1'
#
loop_
_entity.id
_entity.type
_entity.pdbx_description
1 polymer ?
#
loop_
_entity_poly.entity_id
_entity_poly.type
_entity_poly.pdbx_seq_one_letter_code
_entity_poly.pdbx_strand_id
1 'polypeptide(L)'
;FATGHMLWQALEAEKILFSLGISCEVINIHTIKPLDEKIILESIKKTKCAISCEEHNIIGGLGESISRLISEKHPIPFKVIGVNDSFGESGKPLDLLEKYNLNPESIKEAALEVIDKK
;
A
#
# COMPACT_ATOMS: atom_id res chain seq x y z
N PHE A 1 2.28 -3.19 -1.40
CA PHE A 1 3.42 -3.03 -0.47
C PHE A 1 2.91 -2.57 0.88
N ALA A 2 3.34 -3.22 1.95
CA ALA A 2 2.83 -2.91 3.29
C ALA A 2 3.92 -2.91 4.33
N THR A 3 3.72 -2.12 5.40
CA THR A 3 4.60 -2.08 6.56
C THR A 3 3.79 -2.27 7.83
N GLY A 4 4.44 -2.83 8.85
CA GLY A 4 3.86 -2.93 10.18
C GLY A 4 2.53 -3.67 10.23
N HIS A 5 1.59 -3.12 10.97
CA HIS A 5 0.26 -3.72 11.12
C HIS A 5 -0.54 -3.75 9.83
N MET A 6 -0.17 -2.92 8.85
CA MET A 6 -0.87 -2.90 7.57
C MET A 6 -0.64 -4.18 6.77
N LEU A 7 0.38 -4.96 7.09
CA LEU A 7 0.59 -6.24 6.42
C LEU A 7 -0.61 -7.18 6.61
N TRP A 8 -1.17 -7.25 7.81
CA TRP A 8 -2.35 -8.07 8.09
C TRP A 8 -3.56 -7.58 7.31
N GLN A 9 -3.75 -6.26 7.27
CA GLN A 9 -4.86 -5.67 6.52
C GLN A 9 -4.71 -5.97 5.02
N ALA A 10 -3.49 -5.88 4.50
CA ALA A 10 -3.21 -6.17 3.11
C ALA A 10 -3.45 -7.64 2.76
N LEU A 11 -3.07 -8.55 3.65
CA LEU A 11 -3.31 -9.98 3.45
C LEU A 11 -4.79 -10.31 3.44
N GLU A 12 -5.58 -9.67 4.30
CA GLU A 12 -7.03 -9.84 4.30
C GLU A 12 -7.65 -9.27 3.01
N ALA A 13 -7.17 -8.13 2.55
CA ALA A 13 -7.62 -7.55 1.29
C ALA A 13 -7.29 -8.47 0.11
N GLU A 14 -6.12 -9.10 0.13
CA GLU A 14 -5.73 -10.06 -0.90
C GLU A 14 -6.74 -11.20 -1.01
N LYS A 15 -7.21 -11.70 0.13
CA LYS A 15 -8.22 -12.78 0.13
C LYS A 15 -9.53 -12.33 -0.50
N ILE A 16 -9.94 -11.11 -0.21
CA ILE A 16 -11.16 -10.53 -0.79
C ILE A 16 -11.00 -10.41 -2.31
N LEU A 17 -9.87 -9.88 -2.76
CA LEU A 17 -9.59 -9.70 -4.18
C LEU A 17 -9.49 -11.04 -4.90
N PHE A 18 -8.89 -12.04 -4.27
CA PHE A 18 -8.80 -13.37 -4.85
C PHE A 18 -10.20 -13.97 -5.09
N SER A 19 -11.12 -13.73 -4.17
CA SER A 19 -12.51 -14.19 -4.33
C SER A 19 -13.21 -13.49 -5.51
N LEU A 20 -12.69 -12.34 -5.95
CA LEU A 20 -13.19 -11.61 -7.10
C LEU A 20 -12.44 -11.97 -8.39
N GLY A 21 -11.55 -12.94 -8.33
CA GLY A 21 -10.77 -13.38 -9.49
C GLY A 21 -9.49 -12.58 -9.73
N ILE A 22 -9.04 -11.81 -8.72
CA ILE A 22 -7.85 -10.96 -8.85
C ILE A 22 -6.73 -11.53 -8.00
N SER A 23 -5.61 -11.83 -8.65
CA SER A 23 -4.41 -12.32 -7.98
C SER A 23 -3.50 -11.15 -7.65
N CYS A 24 -3.05 -11.08 -6.40
CA CYS A 24 -2.22 -10.00 -5.91
C CYS A 24 -0.91 -10.51 -5.34
N GLU A 25 0.13 -9.68 -5.41
CA GLU A 25 1.36 -9.91 -4.66
C GLU A 25 1.34 -8.99 -3.46
N VAL A 26 1.50 -9.54 -2.27
CA VAL A 26 1.62 -8.75 -1.04
C VAL A 26 3.08 -8.81 -0.59
N ILE A 27 3.71 -7.65 -0.52
CA ILE A 27 5.13 -7.56 -0.19
C ILE A 27 5.30 -6.75 1.07
N ASN A 28 5.95 -7.36 2.06
CA ASN A 28 6.26 -6.70 3.32
C ASN A 28 7.57 -5.94 3.16
N ILE A 29 7.52 -4.63 3.31
CA ILE A 29 8.70 -3.77 3.23
C ILE A 29 9.18 -3.48 4.66
N HIS A 30 10.30 -4.06 5.03
CA HIS A 30 10.88 -3.90 6.38
C HIS A 30 11.69 -2.61 6.52
N THR A 31 12.30 -2.15 5.44
CA THR A 31 13.22 -1.02 5.49
C THR A 31 12.91 -0.05 4.36
N ILE A 32 12.74 1.23 4.71
CA ILE A 32 12.47 2.27 3.73
C ILE A 32 13.78 2.91 3.24
N LYS A 33 14.80 2.93 4.07
CA LYS A 33 16.12 3.48 3.74
C LYS A 33 17.21 2.50 4.18
N PRO A 34 17.88 1.81 3.24
CA PRO A 34 17.63 1.84 1.79
C PRO A 34 16.41 1.02 1.40
N LEU A 35 15.69 1.50 0.42
CA LEU A 35 14.53 0.79 -0.12
C LEU A 35 15.00 -0.37 -1.01
N ASP A 36 14.31 -1.51 -0.90
CA ASP A 36 14.61 -2.65 -1.77
C ASP A 36 13.99 -2.44 -3.15
N GLU A 37 14.69 -1.67 -3.98
CA GLU A 37 14.21 -1.30 -5.30
C GLU A 37 14.03 -2.49 -6.22
N LYS A 38 14.90 -3.50 -6.10
CA LYS A 38 14.85 -4.66 -6.98
C LYS A 38 13.52 -5.41 -6.86
N ILE A 39 13.12 -5.73 -5.63
CA ILE A 39 11.89 -6.49 -5.43
C ILE A 39 10.67 -5.68 -5.85
N ILE A 40 10.70 -4.37 -5.59
CA ILE A 40 9.61 -3.49 -5.98
C ILE A 40 9.47 -3.41 -7.49
N LEU A 41 10.59 -3.18 -8.20
CA LEU A 41 10.58 -3.07 -9.65
C LEU A 41 10.17 -4.38 -10.31
N GLU A 42 10.64 -5.51 -9.81
CA GLU A 42 10.22 -6.81 -10.32
C GLU A 42 8.72 -7.02 -10.21
N SER A 43 8.16 -6.64 -9.06
CA SER A 43 6.72 -6.79 -8.82
C SER A 43 5.88 -5.87 -9.72
N ILE A 44 6.23 -4.60 -9.81
CA ILE A 44 5.42 -3.65 -10.60
C ILE A 44 5.52 -3.90 -12.10
N LYS A 45 6.64 -4.43 -12.58
CA LYS A 45 6.75 -4.82 -13.99
C LYS A 45 5.82 -5.97 -14.33
N LYS A 46 5.56 -6.83 -13.38
CA LYS A 46 4.67 -7.98 -13.53
C LYS A 46 3.21 -7.58 -13.38
N THR A 47 2.90 -6.82 -12.33
CA THR A 47 1.51 -6.49 -11.98
C THR A 47 0.97 -5.27 -12.70
N LYS A 48 1.82 -4.31 -13.04
CA LYS A 48 1.51 -3.08 -13.79
C LYS A 48 0.58 -2.10 -13.07
N CYS A 49 0.34 -2.32 -11.80
CA CYS A 49 -0.30 -1.36 -10.91
C CYS A 49 0.01 -1.77 -9.48
N ALA A 50 -0.04 -0.83 -8.57
CA ALA A 50 0.32 -1.12 -7.19
C ALA A 50 -0.33 -0.14 -6.22
N ILE A 51 -0.36 -0.55 -4.95
CA ILE A 51 -0.72 0.33 -3.85
C ILE A 51 0.28 0.12 -2.72
N SER A 52 0.46 1.13 -1.89
CA SER A 52 1.23 1.01 -0.66
C SER A 52 0.32 1.26 0.52
N CYS A 53 0.55 0.53 1.60
CA CYS A 53 -0.25 0.62 2.82
C CYS A 53 0.68 0.84 4.01
N GLU A 54 0.49 1.93 4.72
CA GLU A 54 1.27 2.25 5.90
C GLU A 54 0.40 2.89 6.97
N GLU A 55 0.71 2.64 8.22
CA GLU A 55 -0.06 3.19 9.35
C GLU A 55 0.47 4.53 9.84
N HIS A 56 1.60 4.95 9.30
CA HIS A 56 2.20 6.24 9.65
C HIS A 56 1.85 7.30 8.64
N ASN A 57 2.26 8.53 8.93
CA ASN A 57 2.06 9.65 8.02
C ASN A 57 2.65 9.31 6.66
N ILE A 58 1.88 9.55 5.60
CA ILE A 58 2.32 9.25 4.23
C ILE A 58 3.45 10.16 3.76
N ILE A 59 3.62 11.32 4.39
CA ILE A 59 4.72 12.24 4.06
C ILE A 59 6.04 11.66 4.58
N GLY A 60 6.98 11.43 3.68
CA GLY A 60 8.28 10.85 4.02
C GLY A 60 8.25 9.36 4.30
N GLY A 61 7.09 8.71 4.10
CA GLY A 61 6.94 7.28 4.39
C GLY A 61 7.16 6.38 3.19
N LEU A 62 6.66 5.15 3.32
CA LEU A 62 6.81 4.11 2.31
C LEU A 62 6.22 4.53 0.95
N GLY A 63 5.01 5.05 0.97
CA GLY A 63 4.31 5.41 -0.26
C GLY A 63 5.05 6.46 -1.05
N GLU A 64 5.60 7.45 -0.37
CA GLU A 64 6.36 8.51 -1.02
C GLU A 64 7.65 7.99 -1.65
N SER A 65 8.35 7.09 -0.94
CA SER A 65 9.58 6.47 -1.45
C SER A 65 9.30 5.59 -2.68
N ILE A 66 8.25 4.80 -2.64
CA ILE A 66 7.85 3.95 -3.77
C ILE A 66 7.35 4.80 -4.94
N SER A 67 6.59 5.85 -4.66
CA SER A 67 6.10 6.76 -5.69
C SER A 67 7.24 7.38 -6.47
N ARG A 68 8.30 7.80 -5.78
CA ARG A 68 9.50 8.34 -6.43
C ARG A 68 10.15 7.30 -7.33
N LEU A 69 10.31 6.09 -6.83
CA LEU A 69 10.92 5.00 -7.59
C LEU A 69 10.11 4.70 -8.86
N ILE A 70 8.80 4.61 -8.73
CA ILE A 70 7.89 4.36 -9.84
C ILE A 70 8.00 5.48 -10.88
N SER A 71 7.96 6.72 -10.42
CA SER A 71 8.03 7.89 -11.29
C SER A 71 9.34 7.94 -12.07
N GLU A 72 10.44 7.59 -11.44
CA GLU A 72 11.77 7.67 -12.06
C GLU A 72 12.09 6.47 -12.95
N LYS A 73 11.62 5.28 -12.60
CA LYS A 73 12.07 4.04 -13.22
C LYS A 73 11.03 3.27 -14.01
N HIS A 74 9.79 3.29 -13.58
CA HIS A 74 8.75 2.48 -14.25
C HIS A 74 7.34 2.99 -13.88
N PRO A 75 6.86 4.07 -14.54
CA PRO A 75 5.56 4.65 -14.22
C PRO A 75 4.40 3.66 -14.40
N ILE A 76 3.59 3.53 -13.37
CA ILE A 76 2.37 2.70 -13.36
C ILE A 76 1.31 3.39 -12.50
N PRO A 77 0.05 3.01 -12.62
CA PRO A 77 -0.98 3.46 -11.67
C PRO A 77 -0.61 3.04 -10.26
N PHE A 78 -0.61 3.99 -9.34
CA PHE A 78 -0.16 3.76 -7.97
C PHE A 78 -0.97 4.62 -7.00
N LYS A 79 -1.37 4.05 -5.87
CA LYS A 79 -2.10 4.77 -4.83
C LYS A 79 -1.49 4.49 -3.47
N VAL A 80 -1.42 5.53 -2.65
CA VAL A 80 -0.89 5.44 -1.29
C VAL A 80 -2.05 5.43 -0.30
N ILE A 81 -2.04 4.48 0.61
CA ILE A 81 -2.98 4.41 1.72
C ILE A 81 -2.18 4.61 3.00
N GLY A 82 -2.55 5.59 3.80
CA GLY A 82 -1.87 5.88 5.05
C GLY A 82 -2.52 7.07 5.74
N VAL A 83 -1.95 7.44 6.88
CA VAL A 83 -2.41 8.61 7.62
C VAL A 83 -1.89 9.86 6.89
N ASN A 84 -2.81 10.77 6.59
CA ASN A 84 -2.47 11.98 5.84
C ASN A 84 -2.29 13.16 6.79
N ASP A 85 -1.04 13.33 7.26
CA ASP A 85 -0.61 14.51 8.03
C ASP A 85 -1.52 14.88 9.19
N SER A 86 -2.02 13.89 9.91
CA SER A 86 -2.91 14.07 11.03
C SER A 86 -2.14 13.81 12.32
N PHE A 87 -1.94 14.85 13.11
CA PHE A 87 -1.22 14.75 14.37
C PHE A 87 -2.16 14.84 15.55
N GLY A 88 -1.71 14.34 16.70
CA GLY A 88 -2.43 14.48 17.96
C GLY A 88 -3.59 13.53 18.15
N GLU A 89 -3.82 12.65 17.24
CA GLU A 89 -4.82 11.61 17.42
C GLU A 89 -4.25 10.51 18.30
N SER A 90 -4.96 10.19 19.37
CA SER A 90 -4.58 9.10 20.25
C SER A 90 -5.68 8.05 20.23
N GLY A 91 -5.30 6.81 20.44
CA GLY A 91 -6.24 5.70 20.44
C GLY A 91 -5.54 4.39 20.21
N LYS A 92 -6.29 3.31 20.26
CA LYS A 92 -5.74 1.99 19.97
C LYS A 92 -5.48 1.89 18.47
N PRO A 93 -4.44 1.13 18.05
CA PRO A 93 -4.11 1.02 16.62
C PRO A 93 -5.29 0.62 15.74
N LEU A 94 -6.14 -0.30 16.19
CA LEU A 94 -7.30 -0.72 15.39
C LEU A 94 -8.32 0.40 15.21
N ASP A 95 -8.51 1.24 16.23
CA ASP A 95 -9.43 2.37 16.15
C ASP A 95 -8.91 3.40 15.15
N LEU A 96 -7.60 3.63 15.14
CA LEU A 96 -6.98 4.55 14.19
C LEU A 96 -7.08 4.02 12.76
N LEU A 97 -6.90 2.71 12.56
CA LEU A 97 -7.03 2.10 11.24
C LEU A 97 -8.44 2.30 10.67
N GLU A 98 -9.47 2.13 11.49
CA GLU A 98 -10.85 2.37 11.07
C GLU A 98 -11.09 3.83 10.75
N LYS A 99 -10.62 4.73 11.63
CA LYS A 99 -10.83 6.18 11.48
C LYS A 99 -10.24 6.71 10.18
N TYR A 100 -9.09 6.21 9.76
CA TYR A 100 -8.42 6.66 8.54
C TYR A 100 -8.66 5.75 7.35
N ASN A 101 -9.65 4.86 7.44
CA ASN A 101 -9.96 3.91 6.37
C ASN A 101 -8.78 3.00 6.02
N LEU A 102 -8.05 2.57 7.04
CA LEU A 102 -6.91 1.68 6.87
C LEU A 102 -7.31 0.23 7.15
N ASN A 103 -8.41 -0.21 6.57
CA ASN A 103 -8.96 -1.54 6.75
C ASN A 103 -8.91 -2.34 5.43
N PRO A 104 -9.18 -3.65 5.45
CA PRO A 104 -9.12 -4.46 4.23
C PRO A 104 -10.04 -3.98 3.12
N GLU A 105 -11.23 -3.46 3.45
CA GLU A 105 -12.15 -2.94 2.46
C GLU A 105 -11.59 -1.74 1.71
N SER A 106 -10.95 -0.81 2.43
CA SER A 106 -10.34 0.35 1.81
C SER A 106 -9.17 -0.04 0.90
N ILE A 107 -8.40 -1.04 1.31
CA ILE A 107 -7.30 -1.55 0.50
C ILE A 107 -7.85 -2.20 -0.76
N LYS A 108 -8.91 -3.00 -0.63
CA LYS A 108 -9.59 -3.60 -1.78
C LYS A 108 -10.07 -2.52 -2.76
N GLU A 109 -10.73 -1.49 -2.27
CA GLU A 109 -11.23 -0.41 -3.11
C GLU A 109 -10.10 0.32 -3.83
N ALA A 110 -8.99 0.59 -3.14
CA ALA A 110 -7.82 1.21 -3.74
C ALA A 110 -7.22 0.33 -4.83
N ALA A 111 -7.16 -0.98 -4.59
CA ALA A 111 -6.64 -1.93 -5.56
C ALA A 111 -7.51 -1.94 -6.82
N LEU A 112 -8.82 -1.97 -6.66
CA LEU A 112 -9.75 -1.93 -7.81
C LEU A 112 -9.59 -0.63 -8.60
N GLU A 113 -9.37 0.47 -7.90
CA GLU A 113 -9.17 1.77 -8.53
C GLU A 113 -7.92 1.79 -9.42
N VAL A 114 -6.77 1.27 -8.93
CA VAL A 114 -5.55 1.25 -9.73
C VAL A 114 -5.63 0.21 -10.86
N ILE A 115 -6.32 -0.90 -10.65
CA ILE A 115 -6.54 -1.90 -11.68
C ILE A 115 -7.34 -1.30 -12.85
N ASP A 116 -8.33 -0.49 -12.53
CA ASP A 116 -9.17 0.16 -13.53
C ASP A 116 -8.39 1.17 -14.38
N LYS A 117 -7.30 1.70 -13.86
CA LYS A 117 -6.46 2.66 -14.58
C LYS A 117 -5.32 2.01 -15.35
N LYS A 118 -5.23 0.73 -15.30
CA LYS A 118 -4.16 -0.05 -15.90
C LYS A 118 -4.13 0.03 -17.44
#